data_aa05f65a1840d93644c23e6ed64f7aa2
#
_entry.id   aa05f65a1840d93644c23e6ed64f7aa2
#
_cell.length_a   1.000
_cell.length_b   1.000
_cell.length_c   1.000
_cell.angle_alpha   90.00
_cell.angle_beta   90.00
_cell.angle_gamma   90.00
#
_symmetry.space_group_name_H-M   'P 1'
#
loop_
_entity.id
_entity.type
_entity.pdbx_description
1 polymer ?
#
loop_
_entity_poly.entity_id
_entity_poly.type
_entity_poly.pdbx_seq_one_letter_code
_entity_poly.pdbx_strand_id
1 'polypeptide(L)'
;MKRNWLGDMGCNIKGNTFFKDSFWAVVGNGSGYGLLLLAGIIIARLLGKDLYGEYGFIKTTMFQFAAFATLGLGYTSTKFIAQYKTDNPKYLRSIVKATISITTTISVALAAALFILAQPLSMYLNEPTLASAFRWLSAIIVFRAISTTQFGVISGFGRFKSIAIINIWVGIFLLFSSAILTYFFGLKGSLAALSVAQILCVGLCSIAISNAQNDLSLQEKRPFTWEITRFSIPVALQELTFALGRWLGFLIITKLSSLGEVGLFTAAELWFSVALMIPAMLYNVMLSHLSASVHDPKRQGHEINMMLAINLVCTLIPFLAVYLLSSWITSFYGPTFHQLGPVIRIFVFASIFTCCSNVLTSELIAQGRTWTLFIIRCMRDVLTVALGYYLIHQHQGIAAAKDYATSTLICSVIFFLLLYGFYKIVIHHQSCSTQ
;
A
#
# COMPACT_ATOMS: atom_id res chain seq x y z
N MET A 1 -1.44 42.34 -13.47
CA MET A 1 -2.15 41.52 -14.47
C MET A 1 -2.77 40.33 -13.76
N LYS A 2 -4.06 40.37 -13.48
CA LYS A 2 -4.79 39.21 -12.87
C LYS A 2 -5.00 38.19 -13.97
N ARG A 3 -4.19 37.13 -14.00
CA ARG A 3 -4.40 35.98 -14.87
C ARG A 3 -5.52 35.14 -14.27
N ASN A 4 -6.66 35.05 -14.94
CA ASN A 4 -7.82 34.27 -14.52
C ASN A 4 -7.45 32.78 -14.52
N TRP A 5 -7.18 32.23 -13.35
CA TRP A 5 -6.78 30.85 -13.10
C TRP A 5 -7.85 29.82 -13.54
N LEU A 6 -9.12 30.23 -13.57
CA LEU A 6 -10.24 29.41 -14.05
C LEU A 6 -10.41 29.42 -15.59
N GLY A 7 -9.79 30.38 -16.29
CA GLY A 7 -9.87 30.46 -17.75
C GLY A 7 -8.87 29.57 -18.50
N ASP A 8 -7.70 29.32 -17.91
CA ASP A 8 -6.66 28.49 -18.53
C ASP A 8 -6.89 26.97 -18.37
N MET A 9 -7.84 26.54 -17.53
CA MET A 9 -8.29 25.15 -17.46
C MET A 9 -9.23 24.72 -18.60
N GLY A 10 -9.71 25.68 -19.39
CA GLY A 10 -10.68 25.43 -20.47
C GLY A 10 -10.09 25.19 -21.86
N CYS A 11 -8.79 25.25 -22.05
CA CYS A 11 -8.20 25.23 -23.38
C CYS A 11 -7.02 24.27 -23.53
N ASN A 12 -7.27 22.94 -23.41
CA ASN A 12 -6.46 21.97 -24.15
C ASN A 12 -7.10 20.57 -24.09
N ILE A 13 -7.25 19.95 -25.22
CA ILE A 13 -7.77 18.58 -25.44
C ILE A 13 -7.05 17.51 -24.59
N LYS A 14 -5.86 17.78 -24.05
CA LYS A 14 -5.14 16.98 -23.06
C LYS A 14 -5.80 16.94 -21.66
N GLY A 15 -6.62 17.91 -21.29
CA GLY A 15 -7.34 17.94 -20.02
C GLY A 15 -8.39 16.81 -19.90
N ASN A 16 -9.01 16.44 -21.00
CA ASN A 16 -10.10 15.45 -20.99
C ASN A 16 -9.60 14.00 -20.73
N THR A 17 -8.40 13.66 -21.21
CA THR A 17 -7.78 12.34 -20.95
C THR A 17 -7.30 12.24 -19.52
N PHE A 18 -6.67 13.27 -18.95
CA PHE A 18 -6.21 13.29 -17.58
C PHE A 18 -7.38 13.14 -16.59
N PHE A 19 -8.46 13.88 -16.74
CA PHE A 19 -9.66 13.74 -15.90
C PHE A 19 -10.28 12.36 -16.01
N LYS A 20 -10.36 11.80 -17.22
CA LYS A 20 -10.90 10.46 -17.45
C LYS A 20 -10.04 9.38 -16.81
N ASP A 21 -8.72 9.46 -16.93
CA ASP A 21 -7.78 8.51 -16.35
C ASP A 21 -7.77 8.61 -14.82
N SER A 22 -7.83 9.83 -14.28
CA SER A 22 -7.96 10.07 -12.84
C SER A 22 -9.29 9.53 -12.29
N PHE A 23 -10.40 9.75 -13.01
CA PHE A 23 -11.71 9.22 -12.62
C PHE A 23 -11.69 7.69 -12.55
N TRP A 24 -11.15 7.01 -13.57
CA TRP A 24 -11.05 5.56 -13.55
C TRP A 24 -10.11 5.03 -12.48
N ALA A 25 -9.03 5.74 -12.18
CA ALA A 25 -8.14 5.38 -11.08
C ALA A 25 -8.86 5.49 -9.73
N VAL A 26 -9.63 6.56 -9.50
CA VAL A 26 -10.42 6.76 -8.27
C VAL A 26 -11.52 5.70 -8.13
N VAL A 27 -12.31 5.50 -9.19
CA VAL A 27 -13.40 4.51 -9.18
C VAL A 27 -12.85 3.10 -8.99
N GLY A 28 -11.80 2.74 -9.72
CA GLY A 28 -11.21 1.40 -9.65
C GLY A 28 -10.58 1.09 -8.30
N ASN A 29 -9.80 2.03 -7.76
CA ASN A 29 -9.20 1.86 -6.44
C ASN A 29 -10.27 1.90 -5.34
N GLY A 30 -11.21 2.86 -5.40
CA GLY A 30 -12.29 2.99 -4.42
C GLY A 30 -13.18 1.76 -4.35
N SER A 31 -13.61 1.25 -5.52
CA SER A 31 -14.40 0.01 -5.59
C SER A 31 -13.60 -1.20 -5.10
N GLY A 32 -12.33 -1.30 -5.46
CA GLY A 32 -11.44 -2.38 -5.01
C GLY A 32 -11.27 -2.38 -3.48
N TYR A 33 -11.02 -1.22 -2.87
CA TYR A 33 -10.93 -1.09 -1.40
C TYR A 33 -12.25 -1.40 -0.71
N GLY A 34 -13.39 -0.92 -1.25
CA GLY A 34 -14.72 -1.21 -0.71
C GLY A 34 -15.05 -2.70 -0.73
N LEU A 35 -14.82 -3.38 -1.85
CA LEU A 35 -15.05 -4.82 -1.99
C LEU A 35 -14.13 -5.63 -1.07
N LEU A 36 -12.86 -5.21 -0.94
CA LEU A 36 -11.89 -5.84 -0.03
C LEU A 36 -12.31 -5.69 1.44
N LEU A 37 -12.82 -4.50 1.81
CA LEU A 37 -13.35 -4.24 3.14
C LEU A 37 -14.54 -5.15 3.46
N LEU A 38 -15.52 -5.23 2.55
CA LEU A 38 -16.69 -6.10 2.71
C LEU A 38 -16.28 -7.58 2.82
N ALA A 39 -15.37 -8.05 1.96
CA ALA A 39 -14.83 -9.40 2.06
C ALA A 39 -14.14 -9.64 3.41
N GLY A 40 -13.36 -8.67 3.89
CA GLY A 40 -12.69 -8.74 5.20
C GLY A 40 -13.67 -8.86 6.37
N ILE A 41 -14.76 -8.08 6.36
CA ILE A 41 -15.82 -8.14 7.39
C ILE A 41 -16.52 -9.51 7.37
N ILE A 42 -16.87 -10.02 6.19
CA ILE A 42 -17.52 -11.33 6.06
C ILE A 42 -16.62 -12.45 6.58
N ILE A 43 -15.34 -12.46 6.15
CA ILE A 43 -14.37 -13.44 6.63
C ILE A 43 -14.22 -13.35 8.16
N ALA A 44 -14.06 -12.14 8.71
CA ALA A 44 -13.92 -11.92 10.14
C ALA A 44 -15.13 -12.44 10.94
N ARG A 45 -16.34 -12.18 10.44
CA ARG A 45 -17.57 -12.64 11.08
C ARG A 45 -17.73 -14.16 11.05
N LEU A 46 -17.33 -14.81 9.97
CA LEU A 46 -17.42 -16.26 9.82
C LEU A 46 -16.35 -17.02 10.62
N LEU A 47 -15.14 -16.47 10.70
CA LEU A 47 -13.99 -17.12 11.35
C LEU A 47 -13.92 -16.81 12.87
N GLY A 48 -14.44 -15.67 13.32
CA GLY A 48 -14.15 -15.15 14.65
C GLY A 48 -12.73 -14.56 14.74
N LYS A 49 -12.41 -13.91 15.88
CA LYS A 49 -11.19 -13.09 16.00
C LYS A 49 -9.89 -13.89 15.86
N ASP A 50 -9.84 -15.12 16.41
CA ASP A 50 -8.59 -15.91 16.45
C ASP A 50 -8.20 -16.44 15.07
N LEU A 51 -9.12 -17.12 14.38
CA LEU A 51 -8.87 -17.61 13.01
C LEU A 51 -8.75 -16.45 12.00
N TYR A 52 -9.45 -15.32 12.24
CA TYR A 52 -9.26 -14.12 11.44
C TYR A 52 -7.89 -13.49 11.67
N GLY A 53 -7.35 -13.61 12.87
CA GLY A 53 -5.97 -13.20 13.17
C GLY A 53 -4.95 -14.06 12.44
N GLU A 54 -5.15 -15.38 12.43
CA GLU A 54 -4.33 -16.30 11.64
C GLU A 54 -4.38 -15.95 10.14
N TYR A 55 -5.59 -15.75 9.59
CA TYR A 55 -5.79 -15.26 8.23
C TYR A 55 -5.07 -13.92 7.97
N GLY A 56 -5.19 -12.96 8.88
CA GLY A 56 -4.57 -11.63 8.79
C GLY A 56 -3.04 -11.70 8.79
N PHE A 57 -2.46 -12.50 9.67
CA PHE A 57 -1.02 -12.72 9.75
C PHE A 57 -0.49 -13.38 8.47
N ILE A 58 -1.16 -14.43 8.00
CA ILE A 58 -0.84 -15.13 6.76
C ILE A 58 -0.92 -14.19 5.56
N LYS A 59 -2.03 -13.47 5.42
CA LYS A 59 -2.24 -12.49 4.36
C LYS A 59 -1.18 -11.39 4.37
N THR A 60 -0.87 -10.82 5.53
CA THR A 60 0.15 -9.76 5.66
C THR A 60 1.52 -10.31 5.30
N THR A 61 1.88 -11.49 5.77
CA THR A 61 3.14 -12.16 5.38
C THR A 61 3.23 -12.31 3.87
N MET A 62 2.17 -12.77 3.21
CA MET A 62 2.12 -12.86 1.74
C MET A 62 2.38 -11.51 1.07
N PHE A 63 1.70 -10.44 1.51
CA PHE A 63 1.84 -9.12 0.90
C PHE A 63 3.24 -8.55 1.06
N GLN A 64 3.85 -8.71 2.26
CA GLN A 64 5.18 -8.18 2.52
C GLN A 64 6.27 -8.98 1.79
N PHE A 65 6.21 -10.31 1.78
CA PHE A 65 7.15 -11.11 1.01
C PHE A 65 7.00 -10.90 -0.50
N ALA A 66 5.78 -10.68 -1.00
CA ALA A 66 5.57 -10.29 -2.39
C ALA A 66 6.17 -8.91 -2.70
N ALA A 67 6.07 -7.93 -1.78
CA ALA A 67 6.71 -6.63 -1.93
C ALA A 67 8.24 -6.77 -2.02
N PHE A 68 8.85 -7.63 -1.20
CA PHE A 68 10.27 -7.97 -1.34
C PHE A 68 10.61 -8.58 -2.70
N ALA A 69 9.76 -9.50 -3.18
CA ALA A 69 9.97 -10.19 -4.45
C ALA A 69 9.90 -9.24 -5.66
N THR A 70 9.13 -8.18 -5.59
CA THR A 70 9.01 -7.21 -6.68
C THR A 70 10.22 -6.29 -6.81
N LEU A 71 11.01 -6.08 -5.75
CA LEU A 71 12.13 -5.12 -5.73
C LEU A 71 11.77 -3.76 -6.34
N GLY A 72 10.55 -3.25 -6.09
CA GLY A 72 10.08 -1.99 -6.67
C GLY A 72 9.85 -2.01 -8.19
N LEU A 73 9.87 -3.20 -8.82
CA LEU A 73 9.71 -3.35 -10.27
C LEU A 73 8.34 -2.84 -10.79
N GLY A 74 7.33 -2.75 -9.93
CA GLY A 74 6.07 -2.10 -10.26
C GLY A 74 6.29 -0.63 -10.68
N TYR A 75 6.99 0.15 -9.87
CA TYR A 75 7.31 1.56 -10.18
C TYR A 75 8.30 1.68 -11.33
N THR A 76 9.34 0.84 -11.34
CA THR A 76 10.36 0.82 -12.39
C THR A 76 9.74 0.53 -13.75
N SER A 77 8.87 -0.49 -13.85
CA SER A 77 8.20 -0.80 -15.11
C SER A 77 7.28 0.32 -15.58
N THR A 78 6.56 0.98 -14.67
CA THR A 78 5.72 2.15 -15.00
C THR A 78 6.57 3.23 -15.66
N LYS A 79 7.73 3.58 -15.06
CA LYS A 79 8.63 4.61 -15.58
C LYS A 79 9.20 4.24 -16.95
N PHE A 80 9.82 3.05 -17.06
CA PHE A 80 10.47 2.64 -18.31
C PHE A 80 9.48 2.50 -19.46
N ILE A 81 8.30 1.93 -19.23
CA ILE A 81 7.29 1.79 -20.26
C ILE A 81 6.73 3.15 -20.68
N ALA A 82 6.44 4.05 -19.74
CA ALA A 82 5.97 5.40 -20.07
C ALA A 82 7.00 6.18 -20.88
N GLN A 83 8.28 6.10 -20.53
CA GLN A 83 9.38 6.74 -21.26
C GLN A 83 9.55 6.15 -22.66
N TYR A 84 9.72 4.82 -22.77
CA TYR A 84 9.99 4.18 -24.04
C TYR A 84 8.77 4.14 -24.98
N LYS A 85 7.56 4.33 -24.45
CA LYS A 85 6.36 4.48 -25.27
C LYS A 85 6.42 5.70 -26.19
N THR A 86 7.07 6.78 -25.73
CA THR A 86 7.29 8.00 -26.53
C THR A 86 8.58 7.94 -27.33
N ASP A 87 9.67 7.48 -26.72
CA ASP A 87 11.02 7.58 -27.32
C ASP A 87 11.29 6.45 -28.33
N ASN A 88 11.00 5.20 -27.95
CA ASN A 88 11.34 4.01 -28.76
C ASN A 88 10.36 2.84 -28.50
N PRO A 89 9.15 2.86 -29.09
CA PRO A 89 8.10 1.86 -28.80
C PRO A 89 8.51 0.41 -29.15
N LYS A 90 9.46 0.23 -30.05
CA LYS A 90 9.99 -1.08 -30.46
C LYS A 90 10.59 -1.93 -29.34
N TYR A 91 11.03 -1.31 -28.25
CA TYR A 91 11.61 -2.01 -27.09
C TYR A 91 10.63 -2.39 -25.99
N LEU A 92 9.38 -1.96 -26.06
CA LEU A 92 8.39 -2.14 -25.00
C LEU A 92 8.17 -3.61 -24.63
N ARG A 93 8.12 -4.52 -25.60
CA ARG A 93 7.99 -5.96 -25.30
C ARG A 93 9.22 -6.52 -24.56
N SER A 94 10.43 -6.05 -24.90
CA SER A 94 11.65 -6.47 -24.22
C SER A 94 11.67 -5.98 -22.77
N ILE A 95 11.19 -4.76 -22.49
CA ILE A 95 11.07 -4.19 -21.14
C ILE A 95 10.05 -4.99 -20.33
N VAL A 96 8.86 -5.25 -20.88
CA VAL A 96 7.80 -6.05 -20.21
C VAL A 96 8.32 -7.45 -19.89
N LYS A 97 8.95 -8.12 -20.84
CA LYS A 97 9.52 -9.46 -20.64
C LYS A 97 10.61 -9.46 -19.56
N ALA A 98 11.52 -8.47 -19.57
CA ALA A 98 12.59 -8.36 -18.59
C ALA A 98 12.01 -8.15 -17.17
N THR A 99 11.09 -7.20 -16.98
CA THR A 99 10.50 -6.91 -15.66
C THR A 99 9.74 -8.10 -15.09
N ILE A 100 8.91 -8.77 -15.88
CA ILE A 100 8.15 -9.95 -15.44
C ILE A 100 9.12 -11.12 -15.15
N SER A 101 10.14 -11.35 -15.98
CA SER A 101 11.13 -12.41 -15.76
C SER A 101 11.92 -12.20 -14.48
N ILE A 102 12.42 -10.99 -14.20
CA ILE A 102 13.14 -10.65 -12.97
C ILE A 102 12.22 -10.89 -11.76
N THR A 103 10.99 -10.37 -11.78
CA THR A 103 10.01 -10.58 -10.70
C THR A 103 9.75 -12.06 -10.47
N THR A 104 9.53 -12.83 -11.54
CA THR A 104 9.25 -14.27 -11.42
C THR A 104 10.44 -15.01 -10.80
N THR A 105 11.66 -14.74 -11.26
CA THR A 105 12.86 -15.41 -10.71
C THR A 105 13.05 -15.14 -9.23
N ILE A 106 12.92 -13.86 -8.81
CA ILE A 106 13.10 -13.47 -7.41
C ILE A 106 11.95 -14.01 -6.55
N SER A 107 10.71 -13.95 -7.04
CA SER A 107 9.55 -14.45 -6.29
C SER A 107 9.58 -15.96 -6.12
N VAL A 108 10.04 -16.72 -7.10
CA VAL A 108 10.23 -18.17 -6.98
C VAL A 108 11.34 -18.49 -5.97
N ALA A 109 12.46 -17.76 -5.99
CA ALA A 109 13.52 -17.95 -5.00
C ALA A 109 13.06 -17.67 -3.56
N LEU A 110 12.31 -16.56 -3.36
CA LEU A 110 11.73 -16.23 -2.05
C LEU A 110 10.64 -17.20 -1.62
N ALA A 111 9.82 -17.68 -2.55
CA ALA A 111 8.82 -18.72 -2.30
C ALA A 111 9.47 -20.01 -1.84
N ALA A 112 10.54 -20.46 -2.50
CA ALA A 112 11.31 -21.64 -2.10
C ALA A 112 11.94 -21.45 -0.71
N ALA A 113 12.52 -20.27 -0.43
CA ALA A 113 13.08 -19.96 0.87
C ALA A 113 11.99 -20.01 1.98
N LEU A 114 10.81 -19.39 1.76
CA LEU A 114 9.72 -19.44 2.73
C LEU A 114 9.17 -20.85 2.92
N PHE A 115 9.09 -21.65 1.85
CA PHE A 115 8.65 -23.04 1.94
C PHE A 115 9.58 -23.88 2.83
N ILE A 116 10.90 -23.70 2.68
CA ILE A 116 11.90 -24.40 3.51
C ILE A 116 11.87 -23.89 4.95
N LEU A 117 11.75 -22.56 5.13
CA LEU A 117 11.74 -21.93 6.45
C LEU A 117 10.39 -21.98 7.16
N ALA A 118 9.34 -22.53 6.54
CA ALA A 118 7.99 -22.59 7.10
C ALA A 118 7.94 -23.27 8.47
N GLN A 119 8.62 -24.41 8.62
CA GLN A 119 8.66 -25.16 9.88
C GLN A 119 9.45 -24.42 10.98
N PRO A 120 10.70 -23.99 10.75
CA PRO A 120 11.44 -23.18 11.72
C PRO A 120 10.70 -21.90 12.16
N LEU A 121 10.07 -21.21 11.21
CA LEU A 121 9.34 -19.97 11.49
C LEU A 121 8.10 -20.23 12.36
N SER A 122 7.33 -21.28 12.09
CA SER A 122 6.16 -21.62 12.88
C SER A 122 6.53 -22.04 14.30
N MET A 123 7.63 -22.78 14.48
CA MET A 123 8.17 -23.13 15.80
C MET A 123 8.63 -21.87 16.57
N TYR A 124 9.32 -20.94 15.89
CA TYR A 124 9.75 -19.69 16.51
C TYR A 124 8.56 -18.86 17.00
N LEU A 125 7.42 -18.88 16.28
CA LEU A 125 6.20 -18.18 16.65
C LEU A 125 5.38 -18.89 17.74
N ASN A 126 5.73 -20.11 18.13
CA ASN A 126 4.97 -21.00 19.01
C ASN A 126 3.58 -21.36 18.46
N GLU A 127 3.41 -21.32 17.13
CA GLU A 127 2.18 -21.59 16.41
C GLU A 127 2.41 -22.64 15.29
N PRO A 128 2.46 -23.94 15.64
CA PRO A 128 2.78 -25.02 14.67
C PRO A 128 1.82 -25.09 13.48
N THR A 129 0.57 -24.64 13.67
CA THR A 129 -0.48 -24.62 12.62
C THR A 129 -0.10 -23.74 11.44
N LEU A 130 0.69 -22.69 11.68
CA LEU A 130 1.15 -21.76 10.64
C LEU A 130 2.11 -22.40 9.62
N ALA A 131 2.75 -23.53 9.94
CA ALA A 131 3.69 -24.18 9.02
C ALA A 131 3.01 -24.59 7.70
N SER A 132 1.82 -25.19 7.78
CA SER A 132 1.05 -25.59 6.61
C SER A 132 0.59 -24.37 5.80
N ALA A 133 0.20 -23.31 6.49
CA ALA A 133 -0.22 -22.05 5.88
C ALA A 133 0.94 -21.33 5.17
N PHE A 134 2.13 -21.29 5.77
CA PHE A 134 3.32 -20.73 5.12
C PHE A 134 3.75 -21.51 3.87
N ARG A 135 3.64 -22.84 3.89
CA ARG A 135 3.89 -23.66 2.69
C ARG A 135 2.88 -23.37 1.58
N TRP A 136 1.61 -23.23 1.92
CA TRP A 136 0.57 -22.84 0.97
C TRP A 136 0.83 -21.45 0.38
N LEU A 137 1.16 -20.48 1.25
CA LEU A 137 1.43 -19.11 0.87
C LEU A 137 2.64 -18.96 -0.05
N SER A 138 3.67 -19.78 0.11
CA SER A 138 4.88 -19.67 -0.69
C SER A 138 4.57 -19.70 -2.19
N ALA A 139 3.64 -20.59 -2.61
CA ALA A 139 3.19 -20.62 -4.01
C ALA A 139 2.45 -19.34 -4.44
N ILE A 140 1.66 -18.73 -3.54
CA ILE A 140 0.81 -17.59 -3.85
C ILE A 140 1.61 -16.30 -3.92
N ILE A 141 2.71 -16.18 -3.18
CA ILE A 141 3.63 -15.02 -3.23
C ILE A 141 4.08 -14.74 -4.67
N VAL A 142 4.33 -15.80 -5.45
CA VAL A 142 4.73 -15.67 -6.86
C VAL A 142 3.66 -14.95 -7.68
N PHE A 143 2.40 -15.38 -7.58
CA PHE A 143 1.29 -14.75 -8.29
C PHE A 143 1.07 -13.32 -7.83
N ARG A 144 1.18 -13.05 -6.54
CA ARG A 144 1.03 -11.70 -5.99
C ARG A 144 2.14 -10.77 -6.46
N ALA A 145 3.39 -11.21 -6.48
CA ALA A 145 4.52 -10.42 -6.98
C ALA A 145 4.37 -10.10 -8.47
N ILE A 146 4.00 -11.12 -9.28
CA ILE A 146 3.76 -10.95 -10.72
C ILE A 146 2.63 -9.95 -10.95
N SER A 147 1.47 -10.08 -10.27
CA SER A 147 0.35 -9.16 -10.46
C SER A 147 0.71 -7.72 -10.11
N THR A 148 1.50 -7.51 -9.06
CA THR A 148 1.99 -6.18 -8.66
C THR A 148 2.85 -5.54 -9.74
N THR A 149 3.78 -6.30 -10.33
CA THR A 149 4.61 -5.83 -11.45
C THR A 149 3.77 -5.58 -12.71
N GLN A 150 2.80 -6.45 -13.00
CA GLN A 150 1.87 -6.28 -14.13
C GLN A 150 1.02 -5.01 -14.01
N PHE A 151 0.54 -4.65 -12.81
CA PHE A 151 -0.13 -3.38 -12.58
C PHE A 151 0.77 -2.18 -12.92
N GLY A 152 2.06 -2.26 -12.57
CA GLY A 152 3.04 -1.26 -12.97
C GLY A 152 3.20 -1.16 -14.51
N VAL A 153 3.24 -2.30 -15.19
CA VAL A 153 3.28 -2.37 -16.65
C VAL A 153 2.05 -1.71 -17.29
N ILE A 154 0.84 -2.07 -16.82
CA ILE A 154 -0.42 -1.52 -17.34
C ILE A 154 -0.50 -0.01 -17.07
N SER A 155 -0.03 0.44 -15.89
CA SER A 155 0.08 1.87 -15.55
C SER A 155 1.02 2.61 -16.50
N GLY A 156 2.18 2.02 -16.85
CA GLY A 156 3.12 2.58 -17.82
C GLY A 156 2.53 2.75 -19.21
N PHE A 157 1.66 1.83 -19.64
CA PHE A 157 0.88 1.98 -20.85
C PHE A 157 -0.22 3.05 -20.77
N GLY A 158 -0.53 3.60 -19.57
CA GLY A 158 -1.60 4.57 -19.33
C GLY A 158 -3.00 3.94 -19.38
N ARG A 159 -3.13 2.62 -19.25
CA ARG A 159 -4.42 1.92 -19.31
C ARG A 159 -5.11 1.82 -17.95
N PHE A 160 -5.31 2.95 -17.26
CA PHE A 160 -5.92 3.01 -15.92
C PHE A 160 -7.34 2.44 -15.85
N LYS A 161 -8.11 2.58 -16.94
CA LYS A 161 -9.44 1.94 -17.06
C LYS A 161 -9.36 0.41 -16.94
N SER A 162 -8.34 -0.21 -17.54
CA SER A 162 -8.15 -1.67 -17.45
C SER A 162 -7.83 -2.08 -16.02
N ILE A 163 -6.99 -1.30 -15.30
CA ILE A 163 -6.69 -1.53 -13.88
C ILE A 163 -7.98 -1.47 -13.05
N ALA A 164 -8.81 -0.45 -13.27
CA ALA A 164 -10.09 -0.29 -12.58
C ALA A 164 -11.01 -1.51 -12.77
N ILE A 165 -11.18 -1.94 -14.02
CA ILE A 165 -12.01 -3.10 -14.37
C ILE A 165 -11.46 -4.38 -13.71
N ILE A 166 -10.15 -4.60 -13.75
CA ILE A 166 -9.51 -5.77 -13.11
C ILE A 166 -9.74 -5.74 -11.60
N ASN A 167 -9.53 -4.59 -10.93
CA ASN A 167 -9.74 -4.45 -9.49
C ASN A 167 -11.20 -4.75 -9.10
N ILE A 168 -12.17 -4.29 -9.90
CA ILE A 168 -13.60 -4.56 -9.66
C ILE A 168 -13.90 -6.05 -9.80
N TRP A 169 -13.48 -6.69 -10.90
CA TRP A 169 -13.74 -8.13 -11.12
C TRP A 169 -13.07 -9.01 -10.08
N VAL A 170 -11.80 -8.74 -9.77
CA VAL A 170 -11.07 -9.47 -8.71
C VAL A 170 -11.70 -9.25 -7.34
N GLY A 171 -12.13 -8.00 -7.05
CA GLY A 171 -12.81 -7.67 -5.81
C GLY A 171 -14.18 -8.37 -5.67
N ILE A 172 -15.00 -8.37 -6.71
CA ILE A 172 -16.29 -9.10 -6.75
C ILE A 172 -16.05 -10.59 -6.57
N PHE A 173 -15.11 -11.17 -7.33
CA PHE A 173 -14.76 -12.58 -7.21
C PHE A 173 -14.31 -12.92 -5.79
N LEU A 174 -13.41 -12.10 -5.20
CA LEU A 174 -12.92 -12.32 -3.84
C LEU A 174 -14.06 -12.23 -2.81
N LEU A 175 -14.98 -11.27 -2.95
CA LEU A 175 -16.11 -11.10 -2.05
C LEU A 175 -16.99 -12.35 -2.01
N PHE A 176 -17.44 -12.84 -3.17
CA PHE A 176 -18.33 -13.99 -3.24
C PHE A 176 -17.60 -15.30 -2.92
N SER A 177 -16.40 -15.52 -3.48
CA SER A 177 -15.63 -16.73 -3.21
C SER A 177 -15.20 -16.84 -1.75
N SER A 178 -14.82 -15.71 -1.12
CA SER A 178 -14.48 -15.73 0.31
C SER A 178 -15.71 -16.01 1.18
N ALA A 179 -16.88 -15.43 0.87
CA ALA A 179 -18.11 -15.73 1.61
C ALA A 179 -18.46 -17.20 1.54
N ILE A 180 -18.49 -17.77 0.33
CA ILE A 180 -18.88 -19.18 0.10
C ILE A 180 -17.84 -20.14 0.67
N LEU A 181 -16.57 -19.98 0.29
CA LEU A 181 -15.52 -20.92 0.68
C LEU A 181 -15.20 -20.83 2.18
N THR A 182 -15.28 -19.65 2.80
CA THR A 182 -15.08 -19.52 4.24
C THR A 182 -16.22 -20.17 5.02
N TYR A 183 -17.45 -20.06 4.52
CA TYR A 183 -18.62 -20.69 5.17
C TYR A 183 -18.48 -22.22 5.22
N PHE A 184 -18.03 -22.85 4.11
CA PHE A 184 -17.92 -24.32 4.04
C PHE A 184 -16.61 -24.88 4.58
N PHE A 185 -15.50 -24.16 4.44
CA PHE A 185 -14.14 -24.67 4.71
C PHE A 185 -13.35 -23.85 5.75
N GLY A 186 -13.99 -22.87 6.37
CA GLY A 186 -13.36 -22.01 7.39
C GLY A 186 -12.11 -21.29 6.87
N LEU A 187 -11.03 -21.29 7.65
CA LEU A 187 -9.77 -20.63 7.31
C LEU A 187 -9.17 -21.13 5.99
N LYS A 188 -9.20 -22.45 5.74
CA LYS A 188 -8.69 -23.01 4.48
C LYS A 188 -9.45 -22.46 3.28
N GLY A 189 -10.77 -22.27 3.43
CA GLY A 189 -11.62 -21.68 2.41
C GLY A 189 -11.26 -20.21 2.12
N SER A 190 -11.03 -19.40 3.13
CA SER A 190 -10.63 -17.98 2.95
C SER A 190 -9.25 -17.86 2.29
N LEU A 191 -8.30 -18.74 2.64
CA LEU A 191 -6.98 -18.79 2.00
C LEU A 191 -7.07 -19.26 0.54
N ALA A 192 -7.93 -20.26 0.25
CA ALA A 192 -8.18 -20.70 -1.11
C ALA A 192 -8.81 -19.60 -1.97
N ALA A 193 -9.81 -18.87 -1.44
CA ALA A 193 -10.41 -17.72 -2.13
C ALA A 193 -9.38 -16.65 -2.48
N LEU A 194 -8.51 -16.30 -1.50
CA LEU A 194 -7.41 -15.36 -1.71
C LEU A 194 -6.45 -15.83 -2.81
N SER A 195 -6.13 -17.13 -2.81
CA SER A 195 -5.22 -17.76 -3.78
C SER A 195 -5.75 -17.68 -5.20
N VAL A 196 -6.99 -18.11 -5.38
CA VAL A 196 -7.64 -18.10 -6.70
C VAL A 196 -7.82 -16.67 -7.21
N ALA A 197 -8.14 -15.71 -6.30
CA ALA A 197 -8.22 -14.30 -6.67
C ALA A 197 -6.87 -13.74 -7.19
N GLN A 198 -5.72 -14.18 -6.64
CA GLN A 198 -4.40 -13.76 -7.15
C GLN A 198 -4.10 -14.38 -8.53
N ILE A 199 -4.45 -15.63 -8.74
CA ILE A 199 -4.29 -16.30 -10.05
C ILE A 199 -5.18 -15.61 -11.10
N LEU A 200 -6.43 -15.33 -10.76
CA LEU A 200 -7.35 -14.58 -11.63
C LEU A 200 -6.80 -13.20 -11.98
N CYS A 201 -6.25 -12.49 -10.99
CA CYS A 201 -5.63 -11.17 -11.18
C CYS A 201 -4.48 -11.24 -12.19
N VAL A 202 -3.57 -12.21 -12.05
CA VAL A 202 -2.46 -12.41 -13.00
C VAL A 202 -2.99 -12.69 -14.41
N GLY A 203 -4.01 -13.54 -14.56
CA GLY A 203 -4.62 -13.85 -15.84
C GLY A 203 -5.22 -12.62 -16.53
N LEU A 204 -6.05 -11.85 -15.81
CA LEU A 204 -6.67 -10.63 -16.32
C LEU A 204 -5.63 -9.55 -16.68
N CYS A 205 -4.59 -9.38 -15.83
CA CYS A 205 -3.49 -8.48 -16.14
C CYS A 205 -2.71 -8.92 -17.38
N SER A 206 -2.47 -10.22 -17.57
CA SER A 206 -1.77 -10.76 -18.73
C SER A 206 -2.55 -10.48 -20.03
N ILE A 207 -3.88 -10.65 -20.00
CA ILE A 207 -4.76 -10.31 -21.13
C ILE A 207 -4.68 -8.80 -21.45
N ALA A 208 -4.74 -7.94 -20.41
CA ALA A 208 -4.66 -6.48 -20.58
C ALA A 208 -3.32 -6.04 -21.17
N ILE A 209 -2.20 -6.68 -20.76
CA ILE A 209 -0.85 -6.41 -21.28
C ILE A 209 -0.75 -6.90 -22.74
N SER A 210 -1.23 -8.11 -23.05
CA SER A 210 -1.25 -8.63 -24.41
C SER A 210 -2.00 -7.69 -25.36
N ASN A 211 -3.19 -7.23 -24.97
CA ASN A 211 -3.97 -6.26 -25.73
C ASN A 211 -3.26 -4.90 -25.87
N ALA A 212 -2.41 -4.52 -24.89
CA ALA A 212 -1.60 -3.30 -25.00
C ALA A 212 -0.42 -3.45 -25.96
N GLN A 213 0.10 -4.67 -26.12
CA GLN A 213 1.23 -4.99 -26.97
C GLN A 213 0.83 -5.31 -28.43
N ASN A 214 -0.41 -5.71 -28.66
CA ASN A 214 -0.89 -6.02 -30.03
C ASN A 214 -0.92 -4.79 -30.95
N ASP A 215 -1.02 -3.59 -30.36
CA ASP A 215 -0.99 -2.32 -31.11
C ASP A 215 0.44 -1.92 -31.55
N LEU A 216 1.48 -2.71 -31.18
CA LEU A 216 2.88 -2.40 -31.45
C LEU A 216 3.39 -3.15 -32.68
N SER A 217 3.65 -2.41 -33.77
CA SER A 217 4.02 -2.95 -35.08
C SER A 217 5.48 -3.38 -35.21
N LEU A 218 6.41 -2.77 -34.47
CA LEU A 218 7.83 -3.01 -34.57
C LEU A 218 8.38 -3.61 -33.26
N GLN A 219 9.27 -4.62 -33.38
CA GLN A 219 9.87 -5.28 -32.23
C GLN A 219 11.37 -5.46 -32.45
N GLU A 220 12.16 -4.89 -31.56
CA GLU A 220 13.59 -5.17 -31.44
C GLU A 220 13.90 -5.82 -30.10
N LYS A 221 14.75 -6.83 -30.09
CA LYS A 221 15.22 -7.49 -28.88
C LYS A 221 16.44 -6.74 -28.35
N ARG A 222 16.30 -6.13 -27.14
CA ARG A 222 17.40 -5.55 -26.38
C ARG A 222 17.35 -6.06 -24.94
N PRO A 223 18.47 -6.48 -24.35
CA PRO A 223 18.52 -6.89 -22.96
C PRO A 223 18.46 -5.65 -22.04
N PHE A 224 17.31 -5.42 -21.38
CA PHE A 224 17.10 -4.33 -20.41
C PHE A 224 17.34 -4.76 -18.97
N THR A 225 17.68 -6.02 -18.73
CA THR A 225 17.74 -6.59 -17.39
C THR A 225 18.65 -5.79 -16.45
N TRP A 226 19.83 -5.40 -16.89
CA TRP A 226 20.79 -4.64 -16.08
C TRP A 226 20.32 -3.22 -15.79
N GLU A 227 19.83 -2.50 -16.80
CA GLU A 227 19.35 -1.13 -16.65
C GLU A 227 18.15 -1.06 -15.66
N ILE A 228 17.21 -1.99 -15.80
CA ILE A 228 16.03 -2.12 -14.95
C ILE A 228 16.46 -2.47 -13.52
N THR A 229 17.31 -3.48 -13.33
CA THR A 229 17.76 -3.92 -11.99
C THR A 229 18.51 -2.80 -11.27
N ARG A 230 19.46 -2.14 -11.94
CA ARG A 230 20.22 -1.03 -11.35
C ARG A 230 19.32 0.12 -10.89
N PHE A 231 18.29 0.45 -11.66
CA PHE A 231 17.33 1.48 -11.30
C PHE A 231 16.39 1.02 -10.15
N SER A 232 16.05 -0.27 -10.09
CA SER A 232 15.11 -0.80 -9.10
C SER A 232 15.73 -0.91 -7.70
N ILE A 233 17.05 -1.08 -7.55
CA ILE A 233 17.71 -1.28 -6.24
C ILE A 233 17.37 -0.18 -5.21
N PRO A 234 17.51 1.14 -5.51
CA PRO A 234 17.16 2.19 -4.54
C PRO A 234 15.67 2.20 -4.18
N VAL A 235 14.80 1.91 -5.16
CA VAL A 235 13.35 1.82 -4.92
C VAL A 235 13.04 0.61 -4.05
N ALA A 236 13.69 -0.51 -4.30
CA ALA A 236 13.57 -1.73 -3.51
C ALA A 236 13.93 -1.51 -2.04
N LEU A 237 15.01 -0.79 -1.75
CA LEU A 237 15.44 -0.51 -0.38
C LEU A 237 14.38 0.27 0.42
N GLN A 238 13.71 1.24 -0.20
CA GLN A 238 12.62 1.99 0.45
C GLN A 238 11.41 1.10 0.72
N GLU A 239 10.98 0.30 -0.26
CA GLU A 239 9.86 -0.63 -0.12
C GLU A 239 10.14 -1.73 0.92
N LEU A 240 11.37 -2.25 0.93
CA LEU A 240 11.85 -3.23 1.91
C LEU A 240 11.73 -2.73 3.35
N THR A 241 12.17 -1.52 3.63
CA THR A 241 12.14 -0.95 4.99
C THR A 241 10.71 -0.81 5.47
N PHE A 242 9.83 -0.28 4.63
CA PHE A 242 8.40 -0.15 4.96
C PHE A 242 7.72 -1.51 5.19
N ALA A 243 8.00 -2.47 4.31
CA ALA A 243 7.44 -3.81 4.40
C ALA A 243 7.92 -4.56 5.65
N LEU A 244 9.22 -4.43 5.99
CA LEU A 244 9.79 -5.01 7.21
C LEU A 244 9.17 -4.42 8.48
N GLY A 245 9.08 -3.09 8.59
CA GLY A 245 8.50 -2.44 9.76
C GLY A 245 7.08 -2.92 10.03
N ARG A 246 6.29 -3.02 8.95
CA ARG A 246 4.92 -3.49 9.03
C ARG A 246 4.80 -4.97 9.41
N TRP A 247 5.61 -5.84 8.80
CA TRP A 247 5.65 -7.26 9.12
C TRP A 247 6.10 -7.53 10.54
N LEU A 248 7.12 -6.81 11.03
CA LEU A 248 7.59 -6.90 12.41
C LEU A 248 6.50 -6.55 13.42
N GLY A 249 5.62 -5.58 13.11
CA GLY A 249 4.47 -5.27 13.96
C GLY A 249 3.54 -6.46 14.14
N PHE A 250 3.15 -7.13 13.06
CA PHE A 250 2.34 -8.34 13.13
C PHE A 250 3.05 -9.48 13.87
N LEU A 251 4.34 -9.65 13.61
CA LEU A 251 5.16 -10.68 14.26
C LEU A 251 5.26 -10.46 15.79
N ILE A 252 5.45 -9.21 16.24
CA ILE A 252 5.51 -8.88 17.67
C ILE A 252 4.18 -9.15 18.35
N ILE A 253 3.05 -8.74 17.76
CA ILE A 253 1.73 -9.02 18.32
C ILE A 253 1.51 -10.54 18.43
N THR A 254 1.84 -11.30 17.38
CA THR A 254 1.72 -12.77 17.38
C THR A 254 2.60 -13.40 18.47
N LYS A 255 3.85 -12.95 18.61
CA LYS A 255 4.84 -13.55 19.53
C LYS A 255 4.58 -13.25 21.00
N LEU A 256 4.12 -12.02 21.30
CA LEU A 256 3.96 -11.54 22.68
C LEU A 256 2.53 -11.63 23.19
N SER A 257 1.56 -11.96 22.34
CA SER A 257 0.17 -12.01 22.73
C SER A 257 -0.55 -13.21 22.09
N SER A 258 -1.56 -12.98 21.27
CA SER A 258 -2.40 -14.02 20.67
C SER A 258 -2.80 -13.69 19.23
N LEU A 259 -3.19 -14.71 18.47
CA LEU A 259 -3.77 -14.54 17.14
C LEU A 259 -5.08 -13.73 17.18
N GLY A 260 -5.83 -13.76 18.28
CA GLY A 260 -7.01 -12.92 18.46
C GLY A 260 -6.70 -11.43 18.46
N GLU A 261 -5.59 -11.00 19.09
CA GLU A 261 -5.13 -9.61 19.04
C GLU A 261 -4.65 -9.23 17.62
N VAL A 262 -4.00 -10.15 16.90
CA VAL A 262 -3.69 -9.97 15.48
C VAL A 262 -4.97 -9.76 14.66
N GLY A 263 -6.05 -10.47 14.98
CA GLY A 263 -7.36 -10.33 14.34
C GLY A 263 -7.96 -8.94 14.55
N LEU A 264 -7.92 -8.44 15.78
CA LEU A 264 -8.35 -7.07 16.11
C LEU A 264 -7.53 -6.02 15.36
N PHE A 265 -6.21 -6.20 15.33
CA PHE A 265 -5.30 -5.30 14.62
C PHE A 265 -5.54 -5.31 13.10
N THR A 266 -5.71 -6.51 12.50
CA THR A 266 -6.00 -6.68 11.08
C THR A 266 -7.31 -5.97 10.68
N ALA A 267 -8.35 -6.11 11.50
CA ALA A 267 -9.63 -5.44 11.28
C ALA A 267 -9.50 -3.92 11.37
N ALA A 268 -8.79 -3.41 12.38
CA ALA A 268 -8.57 -1.98 12.56
C ALA A 268 -7.74 -1.37 11.41
N GLU A 269 -6.74 -2.10 10.89
CA GLU A 269 -5.91 -1.69 9.76
C GLU A 269 -6.71 -1.50 8.46
N LEU A 270 -7.75 -2.30 8.24
CA LEU A 270 -8.64 -2.09 7.09
C LEU A 270 -9.33 -0.72 7.17
N TRP A 271 -9.83 -0.33 8.34
CA TRP A 271 -10.49 0.96 8.54
C TRP A 271 -9.51 2.14 8.48
N PHE A 272 -8.30 1.97 8.96
CA PHE A 272 -7.22 2.93 8.77
C PHE A 272 -6.92 3.17 7.28
N SER A 273 -6.88 2.09 6.49
CA SER A 273 -6.69 2.17 5.05
C SER A 273 -7.84 2.89 4.33
N VAL A 274 -9.08 2.70 4.80
CA VAL A 274 -10.26 3.42 4.29
C VAL A 274 -10.14 4.92 4.57
N ALA A 275 -9.70 5.32 5.77
CA ALA A 275 -9.52 6.72 6.12
C ALA A 275 -8.46 7.42 5.26
N LEU A 276 -7.42 6.69 4.83
CA LEU A 276 -6.35 7.20 3.98
C LEU A 276 -6.61 7.05 2.48
N MET A 277 -7.71 6.44 2.06
CA MET A 277 -7.97 6.12 0.65
C MET A 277 -7.99 7.38 -0.22
N ILE A 278 -8.74 8.40 0.16
CA ILE A 278 -8.85 9.65 -0.61
C ILE A 278 -7.51 10.40 -0.66
N PRO A 279 -6.81 10.65 0.46
CA PRO A 279 -5.48 11.24 0.45
C PRO A 279 -4.46 10.49 -0.42
N ALA A 280 -4.49 9.16 -0.40
CA ALA A 280 -3.59 8.35 -1.23
C ALA A 280 -3.81 8.57 -2.74
N MET A 281 -5.03 8.82 -3.17
CA MET A 281 -5.34 9.14 -4.57
C MET A 281 -4.82 10.51 -4.99
N LEU A 282 -4.79 11.48 -4.07
CA LEU A 282 -4.30 12.84 -4.31
C LEU A 282 -2.77 12.93 -4.33
N TYR A 283 -2.06 11.91 -3.84
CA TYR A 283 -0.60 11.94 -3.67
C TYR A 283 0.17 12.31 -4.94
N ASN A 284 -0.16 11.71 -6.09
CA ASN A 284 0.53 11.98 -7.35
C ASN A 284 0.24 13.40 -7.88
N VAL A 285 -0.95 13.91 -7.65
CA VAL A 285 -1.34 15.28 -8.02
C VAL A 285 -0.54 16.27 -7.17
N MET A 286 -0.47 16.02 -5.85
CA MET A 286 0.32 16.85 -4.93
C MET A 286 1.79 16.90 -5.31
N LEU A 287 2.39 15.73 -5.55
CA LEU A 287 3.80 15.65 -5.94
C LEU A 287 4.09 16.43 -7.23
N SER A 288 3.20 16.35 -8.22
CA SER A 288 3.34 17.11 -9.47
C SER A 288 3.32 18.62 -9.27
N HIS A 289 2.37 19.12 -8.48
CA HIS A 289 2.25 20.56 -8.19
C HIS A 289 3.44 21.08 -7.37
N LEU A 290 3.82 20.36 -6.30
CA LEU A 290 4.97 20.72 -5.47
C LEU A 290 6.28 20.73 -6.27
N SER A 291 6.45 19.77 -7.18
CA SER A 291 7.64 19.74 -8.05
C SER A 291 7.69 20.91 -9.02
N ALA A 292 6.54 21.44 -9.44
CA ALA A 292 6.47 22.60 -10.34
C ALA A 292 6.73 23.93 -9.61
N SER A 293 6.55 24.01 -8.29
CA SER A 293 6.71 25.23 -7.48
C SER A 293 8.03 25.30 -6.70
N VAL A 294 8.92 24.32 -6.82
CA VAL A 294 10.18 24.21 -6.05
C VAL A 294 11.06 25.48 -6.14
N HIS A 295 11.02 26.20 -7.26
CA HIS A 295 11.85 27.39 -7.49
C HIS A 295 11.21 28.71 -7.00
N ASP A 296 9.98 28.68 -6.46
CA ASP A 296 9.28 29.86 -5.92
C ASP A 296 8.85 29.59 -4.46
N PRO A 297 9.64 30.02 -3.45
CA PRO A 297 9.38 29.72 -2.04
C PRO A 297 8.03 30.25 -1.52
N LYS A 298 7.56 31.42 -2.01
CA LYS A 298 6.26 31.98 -1.60
C LYS A 298 5.09 31.17 -2.12
N ARG A 299 5.15 30.80 -3.40
CA ARG A 299 4.16 29.96 -4.05
C ARG A 299 4.14 28.57 -3.43
N GLN A 300 5.31 27.98 -3.21
CA GLN A 300 5.50 26.67 -2.59
C GLN A 300 4.87 26.59 -1.20
N GLY A 301 5.13 27.58 -0.31
CA GLY A 301 4.52 27.64 1.02
C GLY A 301 2.99 27.77 0.97
N HIS A 302 2.43 28.53 0.03
CA HIS A 302 0.99 28.62 -0.17
C HIS A 302 0.39 27.27 -0.65
N GLU A 303 1.01 26.62 -1.61
CA GLU A 303 0.58 25.33 -2.15
C GLU A 303 0.61 24.23 -1.08
N ILE A 304 1.66 24.16 -0.25
CA ILE A 304 1.74 23.20 0.86
C ILE A 304 0.61 23.40 1.87
N ASN A 305 0.37 24.64 2.31
CA ASN A 305 -0.71 24.93 3.26
C ASN A 305 -2.08 24.57 2.67
N MET A 306 -2.31 24.87 1.40
CA MET A 306 -3.53 24.48 0.69
C MET A 306 -3.68 22.95 0.62
N MET A 307 -2.61 22.22 0.29
CA MET A 307 -2.61 20.77 0.22
C MET A 307 -2.79 20.13 1.58
N LEU A 308 -2.18 20.66 2.65
CA LEU A 308 -2.43 20.24 4.02
C LEU A 308 -3.90 20.40 4.39
N ALA A 309 -4.50 21.55 4.09
CA ALA A 309 -5.92 21.81 4.36
C ALA A 309 -6.83 20.83 3.58
N ILE A 310 -6.60 20.65 2.28
CA ILE A 310 -7.39 19.72 1.45
C ILE A 310 -7.28 18.29 1.98
N ASN A 311 -6.06 17.82 2.24
CA ASN A 311 -5.85 16.46 2.75
C ASN A 311 -6.45 16.27 4.14
N LEU A 312 -6.34 17.27 5.02
CA LEU A 312 -6.94 17.22 6.34
C LEU A 312 -8.47 17.11 6.24
N VAL A 313 -9.12 17.93 5.42
CA VAL A 313 -10.58 17.85 5.19
C VAL A 313 -10.98 16.51 4.61
N CYS A 314 -10.26 16.02 3.59
CA CYS A 314 -10.52 14.72 2.97
C CYS A 314 -10.32 13.53 3.92
N THR A 315 -9.48 13.68 4.97
CA THR A 315 -9.27 12.64 5.99
C THR A 315 -10.25 12.78 7.14
N LEU A 316 -10.61 14.01 7.53
CA LEU A 316 -11.53 14.26 8.66
C LEU A 316 -12.90 13.67 8.43
N ILE A 317 -13.43 13.70 7.21
CA ILE A 317 -14.76 13.14 6.91
C ILE A 317 -14.80 11.64 7.18
N PRO A 318 -13.96 10.79 6.55
CA PRO A 318 -13.97 9.36 6.84
C PRO A 318 -13.51 9.05 8.28
N PHE A 319 -12.58 9.86 8.85
CA PHE A 319 -12.20 9.74 10.25
C PHE A 319 -13.38 9.89 11.19
N LEU A 320 -14.14 10.98 11.09
CA LEU A 320 -15.30 11.24 11.93
C LEU A 320 -16.36 10.16 11.74
N ALA A 321 -16.64 9.76 10.49
CA ALA A 321 -17.59 8.69 10.21
C ALA A 321 -17.20 7.39 10.90
N VAL A 322 -15.96 6.93 10.75
CA VAL A 322 -15.46 5.69 11.36
C VAL A 322 -15.35 5.81 12.88
N TYR A 323 -14.90 6.95 13.40
CA TYR A 323 -14.77 7.20 14.83
C TYR A 323 -16.13 7.14 15.54
N LEU A 324 -17.13 7.86 15.04
CA LEU A 324 -18.47 7.91 15.60
C LEU A 324 -19.21 6.59 15.44
N LEU A 325 -19.06 5.94 14.29
CA LEU A 325 -19.73 4.67 13.99
C LEU A 325 -18.94 3.43 14.49
N SER A 326 -17.81 3.61 15.18
CA SER A 326 -16.93 2.50 15.58
C SER A 326 -17.62 1.39 16.36
N SER A 327 -18.58 1.73 17.23
CA SER A 327 -19.37 0.75 17.98
C SER A 327 -20.33 -0.04 17.07
N TRP A 328 -20.96 0.63 16.12
CA TRP A 328 -21.80 0.02 15.11
C TRP A 328 -20.99 -0.84 14.12
N ILE A 329 -19.84 -0.35 13.69
CA ILE A 329 -18.88 -1.10 12.88
C ILE A 329 -18.51 -2.42 13.58
N THR A 330 -18.17 -2.36 14.87
CA THR A 330 -17.80 -3.55 15.65
C THR A 330 -18.89 -4.61 15.63
N SER A 331 -20.17 -4.23 15.61
CA SER A 331 -21.29 -5.17 15.57
C SER A 331 -21.33 -6.02 14.29
N PHE A 332 -20.82 -5.52 13.17
CA PHE A 332 -20.73 -6.28 11.92
C PHE A 332 -19.71 -7.42 11.98
N TYR A 333 -18.65 -7.26 12.79
CA TYR A 333 -17.62 -8.29 12.97
C TYR A 333 -18.06 -9.44 13.87
N GLY A 334 -19.12 -9.23 14.68
CA GLY A 334 -19.66 -10.25 15.58
C GLY A 334 -19.15 -10.16 17.03
N PRO A 335 -19.66 -11.05 17.91
CA PRO A 335 -19.47 -10.91 19.36
C PRO A 335 -18.01 -11.10 19.81
N THR A 336 -17.18 -11.82 19.07
CA THR A 336 -15.78 -12.04 19.44
C THR A 336 -14.90 -10.78 19.28
N PHE A 337 -15.39 -9.75 18.57
CA PHE A 337 -14.67 -8.50 18.29
C PHE A 337 -15.04 -7.34 19.21
N HIS A 338 -15.62 -7.59 20.40
CA HIS A 338 -16.05 -6.53 21.33
C HIS A 338 -14.98 -5.48 21.67
N GLN A 339 -13.70 -5.85 21.64
CA GLN A 339 -12.57 -4.94 21.89
C GLN A 339 -12.09 -4.16 20.65
N LEU A 340 -12.69 -4.37 19.48
CA LEU A 340 -12.26 -3.75 18.22
C LEU A 340 -12.50 -2.23 18.18
N GLY A 341 -13.60 -1.74 18.77
CA GLY A 341 -13.97 -0.33 18.73
C GLY A 341 -12.87 0.62 19.22
N PRO A 342 -12.32 0.43 20.42
CA PRO A 342 -11.17 1.23 20.90
C PRO A 342 -9.95 1.18 19.98
N VAL A 343 -9.62 0.03 19.42
CA VAL A 343 -8.47 -0.13 18.50
C VAL A 343 -8.68 0.66 17.22
N ILE A 344 -9.88 0.56 16.61
CA ILE A 344 -10.26 1.34 15.42
C ILE A 344 -10.11 2.84 15.70
N ARG A 345 -10.65 3.34 16.83
CA ARG A 345 -10.60 4.77 17.17
C ARG A 345 -9.18 5.31 17.22
N ILE A 346 -8.27 4.60 17.90
CA ILE A 346 -6.86 4.99 18.00
C ILE A 346 -6.20 4.95 16.62
N PHE A 347 -6.43 3.88 15.87
CA PHE A 347 -5.76 3.68 14.59
C PHE A 347 -6.24 4.70 13.54
N VAL A 348 -7.56 4.95 13.47
CA VAL A 348 -8.12 5.95 12.55
C VAL A 348 -7.72 7.37 12.96
N PHE A 349 -7.53 7.66 14.26
CA PHE A 349 -6.97 8.94 14.71
C PHE A 349 -5.54 9.15 14.21
N ALA A 350 -4.71 8.10 14.16
CA ALA A 350 -3.36 8.17 13.59
C ALA A 350 -3.37 8.53 12.09
N SER A 351 -4.48 8.28 11.36
CA SER A 351 -4.58 8.61 9.93
C SER A 351 -4.48 10.11 9.64
N ILE A 352 -4.92 10.96 10.56
CA ILE A 352 -4.83 12.43 10.43
C ILE A 352 -3.37 12.86 10.33
N PHE A 353 -2.52 12.39 11.25
CA PHE A 353 -1.09 12.73 11.25
C PHE A 353 -0.34 12.09 10.08
N THR A 354 -0.73 10.87 9.72
CA THR A 354 -0.16 10.16 8.56
C THR A 354 -0.48 10.91 7.26
N CYS A 355 -1.70 11.39 7.10
CA CYS A 355 -2.13 12.17 5.95
C CYS A 355 -1.34 13.48 5.81
N CYS A 356 -1.22 14.26 6.89
CA CYS A 356 -0.43 15.48 6.92
C CYS A 356 1.07 15.20 6.63
N SER A 357 1.60 14.13 7.18
CA SER A 357 2.98 13.69 6.92
C SER A 357 3.21 13.33 5.45
N ASN A 358 2.21 12.77 4.76
CA ASN A 358 2.32 12.44 3.34
C ASN A 358 2.49 13.69 2.46
N VAL A 359 1.87 14.82 2.80
CA VAL A 359 2.06 16.11 2.10
C VAL A 359 3.50 16.59 2.26
N LEU A 360 4.01 16.62 3.51
CA LEU A 360 5.39 17.03 3.80
C LEU A 360 6.43 16.08 3.18
N THR A 361 6.10 14.80 3.12
CA THR A 361 6.92 13.79 2.42
C THR A 361 7.01 14.08 0.93
N SER A 362 5.88 14.43 0.28
CA SER A 362 5.84 14.78 -1.13
C SER A 362 6.69 16.02 -1.42
N GLU A 363 6.70 16.97 -0.50
CA GLU A 363 7.54 18.16 -0.57
C GLU A 363 9.04 17.82 -0.54
N LEU A 364 9.48 16.98 0.40
CA LEU A 364 10.88 16.55 0.49
C LEU A 364 11.33 15.77 -0.75
N ILE A 365 10.43 14.99 -1.34
CA ILE A 365 10.69 14.29 -2.60
C ILE A 365 10.83 15.29 -3.76
N ALA A 366 9.94 16.28 -3.84
CA ALA A 366 9.99 17.34 -4.85
C ALA A 366 11.30 18.12 -4.79
N GLN A 367 11.81 18.40 -3.58
CA GLN A 367 13.10 19.05 -3.35
C GLN A 367 14.32 18.10 -3.58
N GLY A 368 14.13 16.84 -3.94
CA GLY A 368 15.19 15.86 -4.13
C GLY A 368 15.87 15.38 -2.83
N ARG A 369 15.32 15.70 -1.65
CA ARG A 369 15.87 15.31 -0.34
C ARG A 369 15.44 13.90 0.09
N THR A 370 15.56 12.96 -0.81
CA THR A 370 15.07 11.58 -0.64
C THR A 370 15.82 10.81 0.45
N TRP A 371 17.12 11.03 0.63
CA TRP A 371 17.92 10.38 1.68
C TRP A 371 17.55 10.84 3.08
N THR A 372 17.33 12.14 3.27
CA THR A 372 16.83 12.68 4.55
C THR A 372 15.48 12.08 4.91
N LEU A 373 14.58 12.02 3.94
CA LEU A 373 13.27 11.38 4.12
C LEU A 373 13.40 9.90 4.46
N PHE A 374 14.29 9.17 3.79
CA PHE A 374 14.53 7.76 4.07
C PHE A 374 14.97 7.54 5.53
N ILE A 375 15.94 8.32 6.01
CA ILE A 375 16.43 8.22 7.39
C ILE A 375 15.29 8.50 8.40
N ILE A 376 14.52 9.58 8.20
CA ILE A 376 13.42 9.94 9.11
C ILE A 376 12.32 8.86 9.11
N ARG A 377 12.02 8.26 7.97
CA ARG A 377 11.08 7.12 7.86
C ARG A 377 11.59 5.88 8.57
N CYS A 378 12.85 5.51 8.37
CA CYS A 378 13.48 4.39 9.09
C CYS A 378 13.43 4.59 10.61
N MET A 379 13.76 5.81 11.09
CA MET A 379 13.66 6.13 12.52
C MET A 379 12.22 5.97 13.04
N ARG A 380 11.22 6.46 12.29
CA ARG A 380 9.81 6.27 12.65
C ARG A 380 9.45 4.79 12.75
N ASP A 381 9.79 3.99 11.75
CA ASP A 381 9.40 2.58 11.70
C ASP A 381 10.09 1.77 12.81
N VAL A 382 11.37 2.02 13.04
CA VAL A 382 12.10 1.41 14.18
C VAL A 382 11.50 1.84 15.52
N LEU A 383 11.20 3.12 15.69
CA LEU A 383 10.58 3.64 16.91
C LEU A 383 9.18 3.05 17.14
N THR A 384 8.37 2.90 16.08
CA THR A 384 7.04 2.29 16.16
C THR A 384 7.12 0.85 16.63
N VAL A 385 8.05 0.07 16.07
CA VAL A 385 8.28 -1.33 16.44
C VAL A 385 8.80 -1.43 17.87
N ALA A 386 9.78 -0.60 18.25
CA ALA A 386 10.37 -0.62 19.59
C ALA A 386 9.37 -0.20 20.68
N LEU A 387 8.63 0.88 20.45
CA LEU A 387 7.59 1.36 21.36
C LEU A 387 6.43 0.36 21.45
N GLY A 388 6.02 -0.23 20.31
CA GLY A 388 5.01 -1.29 20.29
C GLY A 388 5.43 -2.51 21.10
N TYR A 389 6.67 -2.97 20.92
CA TYR A 389 7.24 -4.05 21.73
C TYR A 389 7.23 -3.71 23.23
N TYR A 390 7.68 -2.50 23.59
CA TYR A 390 7.73 -2.05 24.99
C TYR A 390 6.34 -2.01 25.64
N LEU A 391 5.35 -1.41 24.98
CA LEU A 391 3.98 -1.30 25.51
C LEU A 391 3.31 -2.67 25.66
N ILE A 392 3.45 -3.54 24.66
CA ILE A 392 2.88 -4.89 24.70
C ILE A 392 3.53 -5.71 25.82
N HIS A 393 4.85 -5.60 26.00
CA HIS A 393 5.55 -6.29 27.07
C HIS A 393 5.15 -5.78 28.46
N GLN A 394 4.98 -4.46 28.60
CA GLN A 394 4.56 -3.82 29.86
C GLN A 394 3.14 -4.27 30.27
N HIS A 395 2.22 -4.41 29.31
CA HIS A 395 0.85 -4.85 29.55
C HIS A 395 0.68 -6.38 29.43
N GLN A 396 1.77 -7.14 29.42
CA GLN A 396 1.77 -8.61 29.37
C GLN A 396 0.93 -9.19 28.19
N GLY A 397 0.84 -8.45 27.09
CA GLY A 397 0.13 -8.88 25.89
C GLY A 397 -1.40 -8.85 25.94
N ILE A 398 -2.01 -8.37 27.03
CA ILE A 398 -3.49 -8.43 27.24
C ILE A 398 -4.26 -7.60 26.19
N ALA A 399 -3.70 -6.50 25.72
CA ALA A 399 -4.32 -5.58 24.77
C ALA A 399 -3.35 -5.19 23.64
N ALA A 400 -2.64 -6.15 23.10
CA ALA A 400 -1.53 -5.92 22.16
C ALA A 400 -1.92 -5.14 20.91
N ALA A 401 -3.11 -5.38 20.35
CA ALA A 401 -3.64 -4.60 19.23
C ALA A 401 -3.80 -3.12 19.56
N LYS A 402 -4.32 -2.81 20.75
CA LYS A 402 -4.49 -1.44 21.24
C LYS A 402 -3.13 -0.78 21.50
N ASP A 403 -2.20 -1.50 22.12
CA ASP A 403 -0.87 -1.00 22.45
C ASP A 403 -0.06 -0.69 21.20
N TYR A 404 -0.11 -1.57 20.20
CA TYR A 404 0.55 -1.33 18.92
C TYR A 404 -0.12 -0.20 18.12
N ALA A 405 -1.46 -0.08 18.17
CA ALA A 405 -2.17 1.07 17.60
C ALA A 405 -1.76 2.38 18.27
N THR A 406 -1.58 2.37 19.61
CA THR A 406 -1.11 3.54 20.37
C THR A 406 0.32 3.91 19.99
N SER A 407 1.22 2.94 19.86
CA SER A 407 2.58 3.20 19.38
C SER A 407 2.59 3.82 17.97
N THR A 408 1.74 3.31 17.09
CA THR A 408 1.58 3.86 15.74
C THR A 408 1.08 5.31 15.78
N LEU A 409 0.12 5.64 16.64
CA LEU A 409 -0.38 7.00 16.83
C LEU A 409 0.74 7.93 17.33
N ILE A 410 1.41 7.56 18.42
CA ILE A 410 2.50 8.37 19.01
C ILE A 410 3.60 8.63 17.97
N CYS A 411 4.04 7.58 17.28
CA CYS A 411 5.08 7.71 16.26
C CYS A 411 4.63 8.50 15.04
N SER A 412 3.35 8.43 14.66
CA SER A 412 2.80 9.27 13.58
C SER A 412 2.79 10.75 13.96
N VAL A 413 2.47 11.08 15.21
CA VAL A 413 2.55 12.46 15.75
C VAL A 413 3.99 12.95 15.74
N ILE A 414 4.92 12.17 16.31
CA ILE A 414 6.35 12.52 16.35
C ILE A 414 6.89 12.72 14.93
N PHE A 415 6.57 11.81 14.02
CA PHE A 415 7.00 11.89 12.62
C PHE A 415 6.48 13.15 11.94
N PHE A 416 5.20 13.50 12.14
CA PHE A 416 4.63 14.73 11.62
C PHE A 416 5.34 15.96 12.16
N LEU A 417 5.58 16.02 13.48
CA LEU A 417 6.27 17.15 14.12
C LEU A 417 7.71 17.31 13.62
N LEU A 418 8.44 16.20 13.46
CA LEU A 418 9.80 16.21 12.91
C LEU A 418 9.82 16.70 11.46
N LEU A 419 8.92 16.23 10.61
CA LEU A 419 8.83 16.69 9.24
C LEU A 419 8.44 18.15 9.14
N TYR A 420 7.49 18.60 9.96
CA TYR A 420 7.04 19.98 9.98
C TYR A 420 8.12 20.93 10.49
N GLY A 421 8.85 20.54 11.55
CA GLY A 421 10.00 21.27 12.06
C GLY A 421 11.11 21.40 11.02
N PHE A 422 11.46 20.28 10.38
CA PHE A 422 12.45 20.27 9.30
C PHE A 422 12.03 21.15 8.10
N TYR A 423 10.77 21.08 7.70
CA TYR A 423 10.20 21.91 6.66
C TYR A 423 10.33 23.42 6.97
N LYS A 424 9.99 23.84 8.21
CA LYS A 424 10.13 25.24 8.62
C LYS A 424 11.59 25.74 8.60
N ILE A 425 12.54 24.90 9.05
CA ILE A 425 13.97 25.25 9.03
C ILE A 425 14.43 25.44 7.58
N VAL A 426 14.03 24.56 6.68
CA VAL A 426 14.42 24.64 5.26
C VAL A 426 13.89 25.89 4.60
N ILE A 427 12.62 26.26 4.81
CA ILE A 427 12.04 27.51 4.26
C ILE A 427 12.74 28.75 4.83
N HIS A 428 13.01 28.75 6.12
CA HIS A 428 13.70 29.88 6.74
C HIS A 428 15.09 30.10 6.12
N HIS A 429 15.84 29.03 5.88
CA HIS A 429 17.15 29.12 5.21
C HIS A 429 17.05 29.59 3.76
N GLN A 430 16.02 29.18 3.02
CA GLN A 430 15.82 29.62 1.63
C GLN A 430 15.42 31.11 1.55
N SER A 431 14.61 31.60 2.48
CA SER A 431 14.25 33.02 2.55
C SER A 431 15.41 33.94 2.99
N CYS A 432 16.35 33.45 3.79
CA CYS A 432 17.57 34.18 4.16
C CYS A 432 18.64 34.18 3.05
N SER A 433 18.65 33.21 2.13
CA SER A 433 19.62 33.15 1.05
C SER A 433 19.20 33.92 -0.22
N THR A 434 17.98 34.43 -0.25
CA THR A 434 17.40 35.27 -1.33
C THR A 434 17.32 36.73 -0.97
N GLN A 435 17.76 37.14 0.22
CA GLN A 435 18.07 38.53 0.62
C GLN A 435 19.58 38.79 0.51
#